data_9689c7ae339025c9219625d0830814e3
#
_entry.id   9689c7ae339025c9219625d0830814e3
#
_cell.length_a   1.000
_cell.length_b   1.000
_cell.length_c   1.000
_cell.angle_alpha   90.00
_cell.angle_beta   90.00
_cell.angle_gamma   90.00
#
_symmetry.space_group_name_H-M   'P 1'
#
loop_
_entity.id
_entity.type
_entity.pdbx_description
1 polymer ?
#
loop_
_entity_poly.entity_id
_entity_poly.type
_entity_poly.pdbx_seq_one_letter_code
_entity_poly.pdbx_strand_id
1 'polypeptide(L)'
;GNSSIAASDFYKKLKMIGFNIFYSSDVHLTFSVISKLTEDDLLILISDSGETSEVIKAAELAKENDILTVSITNFAKNKLNSISDFVLKSINFDLDMDVRIDSTASRISQLMILDTLFINILKEDFDKYKKMIQVNNKAVKRLR
;
A
#
# COMPACT_ATOMS: atom_id res chain seq x y z
N GLY A 1 -1.73 -12.44 1.58
CA GLY A 1 -3.19 -12.39 1.47
C GLY A 1 -3.63 -11.48 0.33
N ASN A 2 -4.95 -11.31 0.12
CA ASN A 2 -5.53 -10.55 -1.02
C ASN A 2 -5.07 -9.10 -1.11
N SER A 3 -4.80 -8.43 0.01
CA SER A 3 -4.25 -7.07 0.05
C SER A 3 -2.86 -6.95 -0.58
N SER A 4 -2.11 -8.06 -0.67
CA SER A 4 -0.79 -8.07 -1.31
C SER A 4 -0.85 -7.77 -2.82
N ILE A 5 -1.97 -8.09 -3.46
CA ILE A 5 -2.19 -7.81 -4.89
C ILE A 5 -2.26 -6.29 -5.11
N ALA A 6 -3.05 -5.60 -4.28
CA ALA A 6 -3.18 -4.15 -4.36
C ALA A 6 -1.85 -3.44 -4.04
N ALA A 7 -1.13 -3.90 -3.03
CA ALA A 7 0.20 -3.37 -2.68
C ALA A 7 1.21 -3.57 -3.83
N SER A 8 1.25 -4.76 -4.44
CA SER A 8 2.14 -5.08 -5.56
C SER A 8 1.85 -4.22 -6.80
N ASP A 9 0.57 -3.98 -7.10
CA ASP A 9 0.18 -3.13 -8.23
C ASP A 9 0.63 -1.67 -8.01
N PHE A 10 0.36 -1.13 -6.84
CA PHE A 10 0.76 0.23 -6.49
C PHE A 10 2.29 0.40 -6.46
N TYR A 11 3.03 -0.59 -5.92
CA TYR A 11 4.48 -0.64 -5.99
C TYR A 11 4.99 -0.51 -7.42
N LYS A 12 4.45 -1.29 -8.37
CA LYS A 12 4.86 -1.26 -9.77
C LYS A 12 4.61 0.11 -10.41
N LYS A 13 3.44 0.71 -10.13
CA LYS A 13 3.06 2.03 -10.62
C LYS A 13 4.03 3.11 -10.13
N LEU A 14 4.35 3.13 -8.85
CA LEU A 14 5.29 4.10 -8.27
C LEU A 14 6.72 3.90 -8.78
N LYS A 15 7.17 2.65 -8.96
CA LYS A 15 8.47 2.36 -9.58
C LYS A 15 8.57 2.90 -11.00
N MET A 16 7.51 2.80 -11.82
CA MET A 16 7.49 3.33 -13.19
C MET A 16 7.70 4.83 -13.27
N ILE A 17 7.31 5.56 -12.25
CA ILE A 17 7.48 7.02 -12.16
C ILE A 17 8.66 7.45 -11.29
N GLY A 18 9.55 6.50 -10.95
CA GLY A 18 10.86 6.78 -10.35
C GLY A 18 10.90 6.91 -8.83
N PHE A 19 9.84 6.51 -8.12
CA PHE A 19 9.89 6.49 -6.65
C PHE A 19 10.88 5.46 -6.12
N ASN A 20 11.58 5.83 -5.06
CA ASN A 20 12.33 4.89 -4.24
C ASN A 20 11.36 4.18 -3.30
N ILE A 21 10.87 3.02 -3.72
CA ILE A 21 9.86 2.25 -2.98
C ILE A 21 10.30 0.81 -2.83
N PHE A 22 9.99 0.23 -1.70
CA PHE A 22 10.19 -1.18 -1.39
C PHE A 22 8.84 -1.87 -1.15
N TYR A 23 8.73 -3.10 -1.63
CA TYR A 23 7.62 -4.01 -1.35
C TYR A 23 8.15 -5.44 -1.31
N SER A 24 7.71 -6.22 -0.34
CA SER A 24 8.01 -7.65 -0.26
C SER A 24 6.83 -8.40 0.36
N SER A 25 6.67 -9.67 -0.04
CA SER A 25 5.79 -10.63 0.63
C SER A 25 6.51 -11.40 1.76
N ASP A 26 7.82 -11.27 1.85
CA ASP A 26 8.64 -11.85 2.92
C ASP A 26 8.59 -10.94 4.15
N VAL A 27 8.04 -11.48 5.24
CA VAL A 27 7.87 -10.77 6.51
C VAL A 27 9.21 -10.38 7.12
N HIS A 28 10.19 -11.28 7.13
CA HIS A 28 11.51 -11.01 7.73
C HIS A 28 12.24 -9.92 6.98
N LEU A 29 12.21 -9.95 5.65
CA LEU A 29 12.80 -8.90 4.82
C LEU A 29 12.08 -7.56 5.03
N THR A 30 10.75 -7.58 5.16
CA THR A 30 9.94 -6.38 5.43
C THR A 30 10.35 -5.72 6.74
N PHE A 31 10.46 -6.49 7.83
CA PHE A 31 10.88 -5.98 9.13
C PHE A 31 12.33 -5.47 9.11
N SER A 32 13.23 -6.16 8.40
CA SER A 32 14.62 -5.70 8.20
C SER A 32 14.70 -4.37 7.47
N VAL A 33 13.77 -4.08 6.55
CA VAL A 33 13.69 -2.77 5.88
C VAL A 33 13.10 -1.72 6.80
N ILE A 34 11.96 -2.00 7.48
CA ILE A 34 11.31 -1.06 8.40
C ILE A 34 12.29 -0.59 9.48
N SER A 35 13.12 -1.48 10.02
CA SER A 35 14.12 -1.12 11.06
C SER A 35 15.21 -0.13 10.58
N LYS A 36 15.27 0.17 9.29
CA LYS A 36 16.24 1.10 8.68
C LYS A 36 15.57 2.36 8.12
N LEU A 37 14.24 2.43 8.15
CA LEU A 37 13.50 3.63 7.76
C LEU A 37 13.73 4.73 8.78
N THR A 38 13.55 5.96 8.33
CA THR A 38 13.73 7.20 9.10
C THR A 38 12.45 8.04 9.07
N GLU A 39 12.43 9.16 9.77
CA GLU A 39 11.33 10.13 9.78
C GLU A 39 11.00 10.72 8.39
N ASP A 40 11.94 10.63 7.43
CA ASP A 40 11.73 11.08 6.05
C ASP A 40 11.02 10.02 5.18
N ASP A 41 10.79 8.82 5.72
CA ASP A 41 10.15 7.71 5.02
C ASP A 41 8.67 7.59 5.38
N LEU A 42 7.91 6.91 4.50
CA LEU A 42 6.50 6.62 4.68
C LEU A 42 6.25 5.12 4.60
N LEU A 43 5.56 4.57 5.60
CA LEU A 43 5.10 3.18 5.59
C LEU A 43 3.60 3.11 5.25
N ILE A 44 3.27 2.42 4.15
CA ILE A 44 1.89 2.16 3.75
C ILE A 44 1.52 0.73 4.14
N LEU A 45 0.47 0.60 4.94
CA LEU A 45 0.00 -0.66 5.54
C LEU A 45 -1.39 -1.01 4.99
N ILE A 46 -1.56 -2.18 4.40
CA ILE A 46 -2.83 -2.59 3.80
C ILE A 46 -3.31 -3.87 4.46
N SER A 47 -4.42 -3.78 5.20
CA SER A 47 -5.08 -4.92 5.82
C SER A 47 -6.59 -4.67 5.88
N ASP A 48 -7.38 -5.51 5.23
CA ASP A 48 -8.83 -5.35 5.21
C ASP A 48 -9.42 -5.37 6.62
N SER A 49 -9.11 -6.38 7.42
CA SER A 49 -9.59 -6.47 8.80
C SER A 49 -8.95 -5.45 9.75
N GLY A 50 -7.73 -5.00 9.44
CA GLY A 50 -6.91 -4.21 10.35
C GLY A 50 -6.41 -4.97 11.59
N GLU A 51 -6.57 -6.32 11.59
CA GLU A 51 -6.19 -7.21 12.71
C GLU A 51 -5.10 -8.22 12.33
N THR A 52 -4.50 -8.09 11.13
CA THR A 52 -3.42 -8.96 10.70
C THR A 52 -2.18 -8.74 11.56
N SER A 53 -1.73 -9.77 12.28
CA SER A 53 -0.67 -9.70 13.29
C SER A 53 0.62 -9.07 12.77
N GLU A 54 1.06 -9.49 11.58
CA GLU A 54 2.31 -8.99 10.96
C GLU A 54 2.19 -7.51 10.59
N VAL A 55 1.02 -7.08 10.11
CA VAL A 55 0.77 -5.68 9.73
C VAL A 55 0.71 -4.80 10.98
N ILE A 56 0.09 -5.27 12.05
CA ILE A 56 0.04 -4.57 13.35
C ILE A 56 1.45 -4.40 13.91
N LYS A 57 2.26 -5.48 13.96
CA LYS A 57 3.64 -5.40 14.43
C LYS A 57 4.50 -4.46 13.58
N ALA A 58 4.29 -4.43 12.26
CA ALA A 58 4.96 -3.48 11.38
C ALA A 58 4.59 -2.02 11.71
N ALA A 59 3.32 -1.75 12.01
CA ALA A 59 2.87 -0.43 12.43
C ALA A 59 3.43 -0.03 13.80
N GLU A 60 3.48 -0.96 14.76
CA GLU A 60 4.07 -0.74 16.08
C GLU A 60 5.56 -0.40 15.97
N LEU A 61 6.33 -1.16 15.17
CA LEU A 61 7.74 -0.88 14.92
C LEU A 61 7.97 0.47 14.22
N ALA A 62 7.11 0.82 13.25
CA ALA A 62 7.18 2.12 12.59
C ALA A 62 6.97 3.27 13.60
N LYS A 63 5.99 3.12 14.49
CA LYS A 63 5.72 4.11 15.54
C LYS A 63 6.87 4.26 16.54
N GLU A 64 7.55 3.16 16.90
CA GLU A 64 8.74 3.19 17.76
C GLU A 64 9.90 3.95 17.13
N ASN A 65 9.97 4.02 15.81
CA ASN A 65 11.01 4.70 15.03
C ASN A 65 10.57 6.04 14.44
N ASP A 66 9.45 6.60 14.89
CA ASP A 66 8.87 7.87 14.39
C ASP A 66 8.62 7.91 12.87
N ILE A 67 8.36 6.74 12.27
CA ILE A 67 8.06 6.61 10.85
C ILE A 67 6.60 6.93 10.59
N LEU A 68 6.31 7.83 9.67
CA LEU A 68 4.96 8.19 9.27
C LEU A 68 4.23 6.98 8.66
N THR A 69 3.00 6.72 9.12
CA THR A 69 2.21 5.56 8.71
C THR A 69 0.88 5.96 8.05
N VAL A 70 0.57 5.32 6.93
CA VAL A 70 -0.75 5.37 6.29
C VAL A 70 -1.31 3.96 6.23
N SER A 71 -2.48 3.73 6.79
CA SER A 71 -3.16 2.44 6.69
C SER A 71 -4.38 2.48 5.77
N ILE A 72 -4.60 1.37 5.07
CA ILE A 72 -5.81 1.12 4.28
C ILE A 72 -6.52 -0.10 4.89
N THR A 73 -7.71 0.12 5.47
CA THR A 73 -8.46 -0.90 6.19
C THR A 73 -9.95 -0.62 6.11
N ASN A 74 -10.80 -1.59 6.49
CA ASN A 74 -12.25 -1.42 6.46
C ASN A 74 -12.77 -0.38 7.48
N PHE A 75 -14.08 -0.14 7.46
CA PHE A 75 -14.74 0.85 8.34
C PHE A 75 -14.85 0.42 9.80
N ALA A 76 -14.68 -0.86 10.12
CA ALA A 76 -14.77 -1.34 11.50
C ALA A 76 -13.67 -0.72 12.37
N LYS A 77 -13.94 -0.62 13.66
CA LYS A 77 -12.90 -0.33 14.64
C LYS A 77 -11.93 -1.50 14.69
N ASN A 78 -10.66 -1.24 14.51
CA ASN A 78 -9.61 -2.26 14.53
C ASN A 78 -8.31 -1.68 15.07
N LYS A 79 -7.37 -2.57 15.41
CA LYS A 79 -6.11 -2.17 16.04
C LYS A 79 -5.25 -1.31 15.11
N LEU A 80 -5.21 -1.61 13.83
CA LEU A 80 -4.42 -0.83 12.86
C LEU A 80 -4.88 0.63 12.76
N ASN A 81 -6.21 0.88 12.86
CA ASN A 81 -6.76 2.24 12.89
C ASN A 81 -6.26 3.07 14.07
N SER A 82 -6.06 2.44 15.22
CA SER A 82 -5.70 3.15 16.45
C SER A 82 -4.22 3.51 16.54
N ILE A 83 -3.37 2.88 15.73
CA ILE A 83 -1.92 3.07 15.78
C ILE A 83 -1.35 3.81 14.58
N SER A 84 -2.08 3.92 13.47
CA SER A 84 -1.66 4.61 12.25
C SER A 84 -1.91 6.11 12.32
N ASP A 85 -1.04 6.91 11.71
CA ASP A 85 -1.16 8.38 11.67
C ASP A 85 -2.29 8.81 10.72
N PHE A 86 -2.43 8.14 9.58
CA PHE A 86 -3.50 8.36 8.63
C PHE A 86 -4.20 7.05 8.29
N VAL A 87 -5.52 7.11 8.14
CA VAL A 87 -6.35 5.95 7.84
C VAL A 87 -7.25 6.21 6.65
N LEU A 88 -7.07 5.43 5.59
CA LEU A 88 -7.95 5.39 4.43
C LEU A 88 -8.90 4.19 4.56
N LYS A 89 -10.19 4.42 4.34
CA LYS A 89 -11.23 3.41 4.55
C LYS A 89 -11.61 2.73 3.26
N SER A 90 -11.41 1.40 3.22
CA SER A 90 -11.88 0.54 2.14
C SER A 90 -13.25 -0.05 2.46
N ILE A 91 -14.05 -0.27 1.43
CA ILE A 91 -15.34 -0.92 1.56
C ILE A 91 -15.14 -2.44 1.57
N ASN A 92 -15.74 -3.09 2.54
CA ASN A 92 -15.89 -4.54 2.55
C ASN A 92 -17.40 -4.85 2.56
N PHE A 93 -17.86 -5.68 1.63
CA PHE A 93 -19.21 -6.22 1.68
C PHE A 93 -19.12 -7.60 2.35
N ASP A 94 -19.35 -7.65 3.65
CA ASP A 94 -19.69 -8.91 4.30
C ASP A 94 -21.08 -9.29 3.79
N LEU A 95 -21.11 -10.15 2.81
CA LEU A 95 -22.30 -10.97 2.58
C LEU A 95 -22.43 -11.85 3.82
N ASP A 96 -23.56 -11.75 4.48
CA ASP A 96 -23.94 -12.51 5.68
C ASP A 96 -24.04 -14.01 5.33
N MET A 97 -22.90 -14.60 5.03
CA MET A 97 -22.73 -16.00 4.65
C MET A 97 -21.73 -16.62 5.61
N ASP A 98 -22.06 -17.74 6.21
CA ASP A 98 -21.19 -18.58 7.05
C ASP A 98 -19.89 -19.03 6.35
N VAL A 99 -19.67 -18.60 5.12
CA VAL A 99 -18.50 -18.89 4.30
C VAL A 99 -17.74 -17.60 4.03
N ARG A 100 -16.52 -17.48 4.54
CA ARG A 100 -15.58 -16.43 4.12
C ARG A 100 -15.26 -16.62 2.64
N ILE A 101 -15.99 -15.93 1.78
CA ILE A 101 -15.56 -15.70 0.40
C ILE A 101 -14.46 -14.66 0.49
N ASP A 102 -13.27 -15.01 0.03
CA ASP A 102 -12.15 -14.06 -0.10
C ASP A 102 -12.66 -12.74 -0.72
N SER A 103 -12.63 -11.68 0.05
CA SER A 103 -13.34 -10.44 -0.22
C SER A 103 -12.85 -9.76 -1.51
N THR A 104 -13.49 -10.09 -2.63
CA THR A 104 -13.26 -9.43 -3.92
C THR A 104 -13.55 -7.93 -3.84
N ALA A 105 -14.58 -7.54 -3.10
CA ALA A 105 -14.98 -6.14 -2.93
C ALA A 105 -13.93 -5.32 -2.18
N SER A 106 -13.35 -5.85 -1.13
CA SER A 106 -12.26 -5.22 -0.38
C SER A 106 -11.05 -4.94 -1.28
N ARG A 107 -10.65 -5.91 -2.11
CA ARG A 107 -9.54 -5.74 -3.06
C ARG A 107 -9.82 -4.67 -4.10
N ILE A 108 -11.03 -4.63 -4.68
CA ILE A 108 -11.42 -3.60 -5.64
C ILE A 108 -11.37 -2.22 -4.98
N SER A 109 -11.90 -2.09 -3.77
CA SER A 109 -11.89 -0.85 -3.02
C SER A 109 -10.46 -0.38 -2.69
N GLN A 110 -9.58 -1.29 -2.27
CA GLN A 110 -8.17 -0.99 -2.02
C GLN A 110 -7.46 -0.52 -3.29
N LEU A 111 -7.70 -1.17 -4.44
CA LEU A 111 -7.16 -0.75 -5.73
C LEU A 111 -7.66 0.64 -6.13
N MET A 112 -8.95 0.94 -5.94
CA MET A 112 -9.49 2.28 -6.24
C MET A 112 -8.84 3.37 -5.39
N ILE A 113 -8.62 3.13 -4.09
CA ILE A 113 -7.92 4.06 -3.20
C ILE A 113 -6.50 4.30 -3.70
N LEU A 114 -5.75 3.25 -3.97
CA LEU A 114 -4.36 3.34 -4.41
C LEU A 114 -4.22 3.97 -5.79
N ASP A 115 -5.14 3.69 -6.72
CA ASP A 115 -5.18 4.33 -8.04
C ASP A 115 -5.52 5.82 -7.93
N THR A 116 -6.42 6.19 -7.02
CA THR A 116 -6.72 7.58 -6.74
C THR A 116 -5.51 8.32 -6.18
N LEU A 117 -4.78 7.70 -5.24
CA LEU A 117 -3.51 8.24 -4.74
C LEU A 117 -2.49 8.40 -5.86
N PHE A 118 -2.32 7.39 -6.71
CA PHE A 118 -1.38 7.43 -7.84
C PHE A 118 -1.70 8.57 -8.81
N ILE A 119 -2.99 8.74 -9.19
CA ILE A 119 -3.42 9.83 -10.06
C ILE A 119 -3.14 11.20 -9.42
N ASN A 120 -3.36 11.35 -8.12
CA ASN A 120 -3.05 12.61 -7.43
C ASN A 120 -1.54 12.88 -7.38
N ILE A 121 -0.71 11.87 -7.15
CA ILE A 121 0.75 11.99 -7.24
C ILE A 121 1.16 12.47 -8.64
N LEU A 122 0.59 11.89 -9.71
CA LEU A 122 0.89 12.33 -11.09
C LEU A 122 0.52 13.79 -11.33
N LYS A 123 -0.55 14.29 -10.70
CA LYS A 123 -0.98 15.69 -10.86
C LYS A 123 -0.04 16.70 -10.20
N GLU A 124 0.70 16.32 -9.17
CA GLU A 124 1.64 17.22 -8.48
C GLU A 124 2.76 17.72 -9.40
N ASP A 125 3.24 16.86 -10.32
CA ASP A 125 4.21 17.26 -11.36
C ASP A 125 4.02 16.40 -12.61
N PHE A 126 2.95 16.69 -13.35
CA PHE A 126 2.54 15.89 -14.50
C PHE A 126 3.60 15.79 -15.57
N ASP A 127 4.31 16.89 -15.87
CA ASP A 127 5.32 16.91 -16.93
C ASP A 127 6.54 16.04 -16.58
N LYS A 128 6.97 16.06 -15.33
CA LYS A 128 8.05 15.20 -14.81
C LYS A 128 7.67 13.72 -14.95
N TYR A 129 6.53 13.34 -14.41
CA TYR A 129 6.11 11.93 -14.39
C TYR A 129 5.76 11.40 -15.77
N LYS A 130 5.18 12.23 -16.66
CA LYS A 130 4.95 11.91 -18.07
C LYS A 130 6.27 11.54 -18.77
N LYS A 131 7.34 12.33 -18.57
CA LYS A 131 8.67 12.04 -19.13
C LYS A 131 9.20 10.69 -18.64
N MET A 132 9.06 10.38 -17.33
CA MET A 132 9.49 9.11 -16.74
C MET A 132 8.74 7.93 -17.34
N ILE A 133 7.42 8.03 -17.50
CA ILE A 133 6.60 6.99 -18.15
C ILE A 133 7.04 6.79 -19.61
N GLN A 134 7.32 7.85 -20.35
CA GLN A 134 7.80 7.75 -21.73
C GLN A 134 9.15 7.05 -21.83
N VAL A 135 10.10 7.35 -20.91
CA VAL A 135 11.40 6.67 -20.84
C VAL A 135 11.22 5.17 -20.57
N ASN A 136 10.39 4.83 -19.58
CA ASN A 136 10.07 3.45 -19.26
C ASN A 136 9.46 2.71 -20.46
N ASN A 137 8.48 3.30 -21.15
CA ASN A 137 7.85 2.72 -22.32
C ASN A 137 8.83 2.48 -23.48
N LYS A 138 9.80 3.40 -23.69
CA LYS A 138 10.87 3.21 -24.69
C LYS A 138 11.80 2.05 -24.32
N ALA A 139 12.14 1.90 -23.04
CA ALA A 139 12.97 0.79 -22.58
C ALA A 139 12.27 -0.56 -22.78
N VAL A 140 11.00 -0.66 -22.41
CA VAL A 140 10.20 -1.89 -22.57
C VAL A 140 10.02 -2.28 -24.05
N LYS A 141 9.87 -1.30 -24.96
CA LYS A 141 9.77 -1.58 -26.41
C LYS A 141 11.02 -2.26 -26.98
N ARG A 142 12.20 -2.11 -26.36
CA ARG A 142 13.44 -2.79 -26.79
C ARG A 142 13.48 -4.28 -26.44
N LEU A 143 12.53 -4.77 -25.63
CA LEU A 143 12.42 -6.18 -25.27
C LEU A 143 11.57 -6.98 -26.27
N ARG A 144 10.97 -6.31 -27.25
CA ARG A 144 10.18 -6.90 -28.33
C ARG A 144 10.94 -6.85 -29.63
#